data_2f309cdb240ac2eb1874e804cbe7fb94
#
_entry.id   2f309cdb240ac2eb1874e804cbe7fb94
#
_cell.length_a   1.000
_cell.length_b   1.000
_cell.length_c   1.000
_cell.angle_alpha   90.00
_cell.angle_beta   90.00
_cell.angle_gamma   90.00
#
_symmetry.space_group_name_H-M   'P 1'
#
loop_
_entity.id
_entity.type
_entity.pdbx_description
1 polymer ?
#
loop_
_entity_poly.entity_id
_entity_poly.type
_entity_poly.pdbx_seq_one_letter_code
_entity_poly.pdbx_strand_id
1 'polypeptide(L)'
;MFRSLIKSLQTGARTSGIRKMTSYGDYVKFMELVGNVKQLKRTGWVLRSVNDPETVASHMYRMAMLSFLIPEASSLDGIKCMKMALIHDLAEAIVGDITPYCGIDRAEKQRREHKAIHEISSLVPTMAGDEILKLFDEYEGQTTDEALWVKDCDRYDMIQQAFEYEKRDEVPMKHQEFFESTRGKFVNPFFLHMVEELNKQREEYHENFTARLEKTNHSSSS
;
A
#
# COMPACT_ATOMS: atom_id res chain seq x y z
N MET A 1 -33.44 61.05 -17.02
CA MET A 1 -32.89 60.37 -18.22
C MET A 1 -31.69 59.45 -17.81
N PHE A 2 -31.94 58.41 -17.00
CA PHE A 2 -30.97 57.40 -16.65
C PHE A 2 -31.74 56.23 -16.02
N ARG A 3 -32.58 55.57 -16.82
CA ARG A 3 -33.18 54.27 -16.48
C ARG A 3 -33.31 53.46 -17.77
N SER A 4 -32.27 52.84 -18.20
CA SER A 4 -32.35 51.74 -19.21
C SER A 4 -30.95 51.25 -19.53
N LEU A 5 -30.37 50.34 -18.74
CA LEU A 5 -29.26 49.49 -19.13
C LEU A 5 -28.92 48.46 -18.05
N ILE A 6 -29.94 47.79 -17.45
CA ILE A 6 -29.72 46.58 -16.66
C ILE A 6 -30.76 45.55 -17.09
N LYS A 7 -30.60 45.01 -18.29
CA LYS A 7 -31.25 43.75 -18.69
C LYS A 7 -30.35 43.13 -19.76
N SER A 8 -29.52 42.21 -19.37
CA SER A 8 -29.05 41.00 -20.08
C SER A 8 -27.67 40.56 -19.62
N LEU A 9 -27.59 39.91 -18.48
CA LEU A 9 -26.51 38.95 -18.17
C LEU A 9 -27.10 37.92 -17.20
N GLN A 10 -28.15 37.24 -17.65
CA GLN A 10 -28.50 35.92 -17.13
C GLN A 10 -27.78 34.92 -18.01
N THR A 11 -26.52 34.67 -17.76
CA THR A 11 -25.80 33.53 -18.29
C THR A 11 -25.41 32.64 -17.11
N GLY A 12 -26.06 31.49 -17.07
CA GLY A 12 -25.55 30.23 -16.54
C GLY A 12 -24.72 30.29 -15.27
N ALA A 13 -25.33 30.47 -14.10
CA ALA A 13 -24.71 30.10 -12.85
C ALA A 13 -24.54 28.55 -12.86
N ARG A 14 -23.34 28.06 -13.23
CA ARG A 14 -22.89 26.76 -12.78
C ARG A 14 -23.02 26.80 -11.25
N THR A 15 -23.92 26.00 -10.68
CA THR A 15 -23.96 25.72 -9.27
C THR A 15 -22.64 25.00 -8.91
N SER A 16 -21.59 25.78 -8.67
CA SER A 16 -20.42 25.29 -7.94
C SER A 16 -20.96 24.97 -6.55
N GLY A 17 -21.19 23.68 -6.27
CA GLY A 17 -21.53 23.25 -4.93
C GLY A 17 -20.47 23.83 -3.99
N ILE A 18 -20.93 24.68 -3.04
CA ILE A 18 -20.06 25.23 -2.00
C ILE A 18 -19.55 24.03 -1.22
N ARG A 19 -18.31 23.57 -1.51
CA ARG A 19 -17.66 22.52 -0.71
C ARG A 19 -17.54 23.08 0.71
N LYS A 20 -18.06 22.33 1.68
CA LYS A 20 -17.99 22.69 3.11
C LYS A 20 -16.55 22.98 3.48
N MET A 21 -16.27 24.09 4.15
CA MET A 21 -14.94 24.34 4.71
C MET A 21 -14.62 23.27 5.75
N THR A 22 -13.44 22.67 5.63
CA THR A 22 -12.94 21.66 6.57
C THR A 22 -12.77 22.28 7.96
N SER A 23 -13.25 21.61 8.98
CA SER A 23 -13.15 22.05 10.38
C SER A 23 -11.98 21.35 11.10
N TYR A 24 -11.56 21.89 12.24
CA TYR A 24 -10.59 21.20 13.10
C TYR A 24 -11.13 19.85 13.61
N GLY A 25 -12.45 19.68 13.75
CA GLY A 25 -13.07 18.41 14.07
C GLY A 25 -12.90 17.38 12.94
N ASP A 26 -12.98 17.82 11.67
CA ASP A 26 -12.70 16.94 10.53
C ASP A 26 -11.23 16.50 10.53
N TYR A 27 -10.28 17.38 10.88
CA TYR A 27 -8.86 17.01 10.99
C TYR A 27 -8.61 15.98 12.10
N VAL A 28 -9.26 16.13 13.26
CA VAL A 28 -9.18 15.14 14.33
C VAL A 28 -9.70 13.79 13.85
N LYS A 29 -10.86 13.76 13.19
CA LYS A 29 -11.44 12.55 12.61
C LYS A 29 -10.51 11.93 11.55
N PHE A 30 -9.89 12.73 10.70
CA PHE A 30 -8.88 12.24 9.75
C PHE A 30 -7.72 11.54 10.47
N MET A 31 -7.19 12.14 11.54
CA MET A 31 -6.10 11.55 12.32
C MET A 31 -6.52 10.28 13.07
N GLU A 32 -7.78 10.15 13.48
CA GLU A 32 -8.34 8.91 14.04
C GLU A 32 -8.32 7.78 12.98
N LEU A 33 -8.76 8.07 11.76
CA LEU A 33 -8.75 7.11 10.64
C LEU A 33 -7.30 6.71 10.29
N VAL A 34 -6.38 7.66 10.19
CA VAL A 34 -4.93 7.34 10.04
C VAL A 34 -4.43 6.50 11.22
N GLY A 35 -4.97 6.70 12.42
CA GLY A 35 -4.71 5.88 13.59
C GLY A 35 -5.15 4.43 13.44
N ASN A 36 -6.25 4.17 12.73
CA ASN A 36 -6.78 2.82 12.52
C ASN A 36 -5.79 1.94 11.74
N VAL A 37 -5.17 2.43 10.67
CA VAL A 37 -4.18 1.62 9.90
C VAL A 37 -2.91 1.33 10.70
N LYS A 38 -2.64 2.10 11.77
CA LYS A 38 -1.54 1.79 12.70
C LYS A 38 -1.85 0.57 13.58
N GLN A 39 -3.10 0.21 13.74
CA GLN A 39 -3.55 -0.94 14.53
C GLN A 39 -4.01 -2.11 13.67
N LEU A 40 -4.42 -1.84 12.42
CA LEU A 40 -4.93 -2.84 11.49
C LEU A 40 -3.80 -3.78 11.09
N LYS A 41 -3.89 -5.05 11.50
CA LYS A 41 -2.94 -6.08 11.11
C LYS A 41 -3.22 -6.55 9.69
N ARG A 42 -2.17 -6.80 8.91
CA ARG A 42 -2.27 -7.35 7.54
C ARG A 42 -2.94 -8.73 7.58
N THR A 43 -4.12 -8.83 6.99
CA THR A 43 -4.98 -10.03 6.99
C THR A 43 -4.27 -11.25 6.43
N GLY A 44 -3.44 -11.07 5.42
CA GLY A 44 -2.65 -12.15 4.83
C GLY A 44 -1.82 -12.91 5.86
N TRP A 45 -1.17 -12.21 6.77
CA TRP A 45 -0.36 -12.80 7.86
C TRP A 45 -1.22 -13.38 8.98
N VAL A 46 -2.30 -12.70 9.34
CA VAL A 46 -3.27 -13.20 10.35
C VAL A 46 -3.83 -14.56 9.93
N LEU A 47 -4.24 -14.71 8.67
CA LEU A 47 -4.76 -15.96 8.12
C LEU A 47 -3.72 -17.11 8.09
N ARG A 48 -2.42 -16.78 8.14
CA ARG A 48 -1.32 -17.77 8.23
C ARG A 48 -0.81 -17.96 9.65
N SER A 49 -1.54 -17.43 10.63
CA SER A 49 -1.19 -17.54 12.06
C SER A 49 0.24 -17.05 12.36
N VAL A 50 0.68 -16.01 11.65
CA VAL A 50 1.94 -15.33 11.97
C VAL A 50 1.77 -14.65 13.32
N ASN A 51 2.70 -14.91 14.23
CA ASN A 51 2.69 -14.26 15.53
C ASN A 51 3.10 -12.78 15.38
N ASP A 52 2.37 -11.88 16.04
CA ASP A 52 2.57 -10.42 15.95
C ASP A 52 2.86 -9.91 14.55
N PRO A 53 1.89 -10.02 13.62
CA PRO A 53 2.10 -9.59 12.25
C PRO A 53 2.16 -8.06 12.15
N GLU A 54 2.79 -7.60 11.08
CA GLU A 54 2.85 -6.16 10.76
C GLU A 54 1.47 -5.54 10.61
N THR A 55 1.42 -4.23 10.73
CA THR A 55 0.22 -3.45 10.44
C THR A 55 0.24 -2.92 9.02
N VAL A 56 -0.92 -2.53 8.49
CA VAL A 56 -1.03 -1.84 7.20
C VAL A 56 -0.15 -0.58 7.16
N ALA A 57 -0.09 0.19 8.25
CA ALA A 57 0.78 1.37 8.32
C ALA A 57 2.27 1.01 8.25
N SER A 58 2.71 -0.11 8.84
CA SER A 58 4.11 -0.55 8.76
C SER A 58 4.52 -0.92 7.34
N HIS A 59 3.61 -1.61 6.63
CA HIS A 59 3.73 -1.91 5.21
C HIS A 59 3.85 -0.63 4.36
N MET A 60 2.89 0.28 4.47
CA MET A 60 2.92 1.55 3.74
C MET A 60 4.18 2.38 4.03
N TYR A 61 4.68 2.36 5.27
CA TYR A 61 5.91 3.03 5.64
C TYR A 61 7.12 2.46 4.87
N ARG A 62 7.30 1.13 4.86
CA ARG A 62 8.43 0.52 4.15
C ARG A 62 8.33 0.73 2.65
N MET A 63 7.13 0.67 2.06
CA MET A 63 6.92 1.03 0.67
C MET A 63 7.31 2.49 0.37
N ALA A 64 6.96 3.43 1.26
CA ALA A 64 7.37 4.82 1.11
C ALA A 64 8.91 4.96 1.16
N MET A 65 9.59 4.19 2.01
CA MET A 65 11.06 4.16 2.08
C MET A 65 11.70 3.57 0.82
N LEU A 66 11.06 2.61 0.14
CA LEU A 66 11.54 2.09 -1.15
C LEU A 66 11.65 3.17 -2.23
N SER A 67 10.88 4.27 -2.12
CA SER A 67 10.97 5.40 -3.06
C SER A 67 12.33 6.12 -3.02
N PHE A 68 13.10 5.99 -1.94
CA PHE A 68 14.48 6.51 -1.86
C PHE A 68 15.48 5.67 -2.67
N LEU A 69 15.09 4.47 -3.11
CA LEU A 69 15.93 3.58 -3.90
C LEU A 69 15.71 3.75 -5.41
N ILE A 70 14.86 4.70 -5.83
CA ILE A 70 14.68 5.03 -7.24
C ILE A 70 16.02 5.46 -7.82
N PRO A 71 16.52 4.79 -8.90
CA PRO A 71 17.81 5.14 -9.49
C PRO A 71 17.86 6.60 -9.96
N GLU A 72 19.00 7.29 -9.79
CA GLU A 72 19.17 8.70 -10.19
C GLU A 72 18.88 8.95 -11.67
N ALA A 73 19.14 7.96 -12.53
CA ALA A 73 18.85 8.02 -13.96
C ALA A 73 17.36 7.81 -14.33
N SER A 74 16.51 7.54 -13.34
CA SER A 74 15.08 7.31 -13.55
C SER A 74 14.34 8.63 -13.79
N SER A 75 13.26 8.57 -14.61
CA SER A 75 12.33 9.68 -14.80
C SER A 75 11.18 9.71 -13.78
N LEU A 76 11.14 8.75 -12.85
CA LEU A 76 10.09 8.65 -11.84
C LEU A 76 10.12 9.83 -10.86
N ASP A 77 8.95 10.36 -10.53
CA ASP A 77 8.78 11.31 -9.42
C ASP A 77 8.77 10.54 -8.08
N GLY A 78 9.92 10.50 -7.40
CA GLY A 78 10.07 9.80 -6.13
C GLY A 78 9.17 10.35 -5.02
N ILE A 79 8.86 11.65 -5.01
CA ILE A 79 7.91 12.23 -4.04
C ILE A 79 6.50 11.76 -4.31
N LYS A 80 6.11 11.67 -5.58
CA LYS A 80 4.81 11.12 -5.98
C LYS A 80 4.71 9.64 -5.62
N CYS A 81 5.75 8.84 -5.89
CA CYS A 81 5.81 7.43 -5.49
C CYS A 81 5.64 7.27 -3.96
N MET A 82 6.38 8.06 -3.17
CA MET A 82 6.29 8.06 -1.71
C MET A 82 4.87 8.41 -1.22
N LYS A 83 4.26 9.47 -1.76
CA LYS A 83 2.89 9.85 -1.41
C LYS A 83 1.89 8.76 -1.79
N MET A 84 2.04 8.17 -2.98
CA MET A 84 1.18 7.09 -3.46
C MET A 84 1.29 5.86 -2.56
N ALA A 85 2.49 5.47 -2.14
CA ALA A 85 2.72 4.38 -1.19
C ALA A 85 2.02 4.61 0.16
N LEU A 86 1.95 5.88 0.64
CA LEU A 86 1.25 6.22 1.88
C LEU A 86 -0.28 6.30 1.74
N ILE A 87 -0.81 6.31 0.51
CA ILE A 87 -2.24 6.49 0.24
C ILE A 87 -2.91 5.21 -0.25
N HIS A 88 -2.17 4.30 -0.91
CA HIS A 88 -2.75 3.19 -1.65
C HIS A 88 -3.68 2.29 -0.83
N ASP A 89 -3.35 2.02 0.44
CA ASP A 89 -4.15 1.22 1.37
C ASP A 89 -4.86 2.07 2.45
N LEU A 90 -4.89 3.42 2.32
CA LEU A 90 -5.51 4.28 3.32
C LEU A 90 -7.01 4.03 3.49
N ALA A 91 -7.69 3.60 2.44
CA ALA A 91 -9.12 3.22 2.47
C ALA A 91 -9.38 2.08 3.47
N GLU A 92 -8.41 1.22 3.73
CA GLU A 92 -8.50 0.11 4.68
C GLU A 92 -8.71 0.57 6.13
N ALA A 93 -8.41 1.83 6.44
CA ALA A 93 -8.77 2.44 7.73
C ALA A 93 -10.27 2.32 8.06
N ILE A 94 -11.12 2.17 7.05
CA ILE A 94 -12.58 2.06 7.17
C ILE A 94 -13.06 0.66 6.83
N VAL A 95 -12.52 0.05 5.75
CA VAL A 95 -13.03 -1.22 5.21
C VAL A 95 -12.29 -2.46 5.71
N GLY A 96 -11.13 -2.27 6.37
CA GLY A 96 -10.22 -3.35 6.72
C GLY A 96 -9.37 -3.84 5.54
N ASP A 97 -8.34 -4.63 5.82
CA ASP A 97 -7.49 -5.26 4.81
C ASP A 97 -8.24 -6.44 4.17
N ILE A 98 -8.87 -6.19 3.02
CA ILE A 98 -9.66 -7.18 2.27
C ILE A 98 -8.73 -7.91 1.29
N THR A 99 -8.45 -9.17 1.59
CA THR A 99 -7.66 -10.06 0.73
C THR A 99 -8.56 -10.95 -0.15
N PRO A 100 -8.01 -11.61 -1.19
CA PRO A 100 -8.76 -12.59 -1.99
C PRO A 100 -9.40 -13.74 -1.19
N TYR A 101 -8.90 -13.98 0.03
CA TYR A 101 -9.39 -15.05 0.91
C TYR A 101 -10.57 -14.62 1.80
N CYS A 102 -10.97 -13.35 1.76
CA CYS A 102 -12.10 -12.84 2.54
C CYS A 102 -13.49 -13.14 1.93
N GLY A 103 -13.54 -13.80 0.76
CA GLY A 103 -14.80 -14.14 0.10
C GLY A 103 -15.55 -12.93 -0.49
N ILE A 104 -14.88 -11.79 -0.65
CA ILE A 104 -15.42 -10.56 -1.24
C ILE A 104 -14.87 -10.46 -2.67
N ASP A 105 -15.76 -10.32 -3.65
CA ASP A 105 -15.32 -10.14 -5.04
C ASP A 105 -14.61 -8.81 -5.27
N ARG A 106 -13.81 -8.75 -6.34
CA ARG A 106 -12.96 -7.60 -6.65
C ARG A 106 -13.77 -6.30 -6.84
N ALA A 107 -14.91 -6.38 -7.50
CA ALA A 107 -15.72 -5.20 -7.78
C ALA A 107 -16.32 -4.61 -6.49
N GLU A 108 -16.77 -5.47 -5.58
CA GLU A 108 -17.28 -5.04 -4.28
C GLU A 108 -16.15 -4.49 -3.39
N LYS A 109 -14.95 -5.09 -3.39
CA LYS A 109 -13.77 -4.52 -2.72
C LYS A 109 -13.51 -3.11 -3.24
N GLN A 110 -13.34 -2.93 -4.54
CA GLN A 110 -13.10 -1.63 -5.16
C GLN A 110 -14.19 -0.61 -4.80
N ARG A 111 -15.46 -1.01 -4.87
CA ARG A 111 -16.59 -0.13 -4.51
C ARG A 111 -16.49 0.36 -3.06
N ARG A 112 -16.13 -0.51 -2.12
CA ARG A 112 -15.96 -0.17 -0.70
C ARG A 112 -14.79 0.77 -0.50
N GLU A 113 -13.65 0.48 -1.10
CA GLU A 113 -12.43 1.27 -0.98
C GLU A 113 -12.60 2.66 -1.60
N HIS A 114 -13.22 2.76 -2.79
CA HIS A 114 -13.56 4.07 -3.37
C HIS A 114 -14.48 4.89 -2.48
N LYS A 115 -15.50 4.29 -1.88
CA LYS A 115 -16.37 4.99 -0.94
C LYS A 115 -15.58 5.47 0.27
N ALA A 116 -14.72 4.65 0.82
CA ALA A 116 -13.92 4.96 1.99
C ALA A 116 -12.90 6.10 1.72
N ILE A 117 -12.17 6.04 0.60
CA ILE A 117 -11.19 7.08 0.27
C ILE A 117 -11.88 8.43 0.00
N HIS A 118 -13.08 8.46 -0.57
CA HIS A 118 -13.88 9.66 -0.71
C HIS A 118 -14.29 10.24 0.65
N GLU A 119 -14.68 9.39 1.62
CA GLU A 119 -14.97 9.84 2.99
C GLU A 119 -13.72 10.45 3.62
N ILE A 120 -12.58 9.76 3.57
CA ILE A 120 -11.31 10.23 4.14
C ILE A 120 -10.87 11.55 3.50
N SER A 121 -10.91 11.67 2.17
CA SER A 121 -10.51 12.87 1.44
C SER A 121 -11.38 14.09 1.75
N SER A 122 -12.63 13.89 2.17
CA SER A 122 -13.54 14.96 2.55
C SER A 122 -13.20 15.61 3.91
N LEU A 123 -12.33 14.99 4.69
CA LEU A 123 -11.93 15.43 6.03
C LEU A 123 -10.70 16.35 6.03
N VAL A 124 -10.09 16.57 4.87
CA VAL A 124 -8.90 17.42 4.71
C VAL A 124 -9.19 18.59 3.78
N PRO A 125 -8.31 19.63 3.72
CA PRO A 125 -8.52 20.73 2.79
C PRO A 125 -8.67 20.23 1.35
N THR A 126 -9.51 20.93 0.55
CA THR A 126 -9.89 20.49 -0.81
C THR A 126 -8.71 20.07 -1.67
N MET A 127 -7.63 20.85 -1.71
CA MET A 127 -6.45 20.52 -2.52
C MET A 127 -5.78 19.21 -2.06
N ALA A 128 -5.68 19.00 -0.75
CA ALA A 128 -5.13 17.74 -0.20
C ALA A 128 -6.06 16.56 -0.47
N GLY A 129 -7.37 16.74 -0.34
CA GLY A 129 -8.35 15.70 -0.64
C GLY A 129 -8.36 15.31 -2.11
N ASP A 130 -8.24 16.27 -3.02
CA ASP A 130 -8.16 16.02 -4.47
C ASP A 130 -6.83 15.30 -4.82
N GLU A 131 -5.73 15.63 -4.13
CA GLU A 131 -4.45 14.91 -4.29
C GLU A 131 -4.56 13.45 -3.80
N ILE A 132 -5.18 13.22 -2.63
CA ILE A 132 -5.40 11.86 -2.10
C ILE A 132 -6.20 11.02 -3.09
N LEU A 133 -7.32 11.53 -3.60
CA LEU A 133 -8.14 10.82 -4.57
C LEU A 133 -7.37 10.53 -5.86
N LYS A 134 -6.65 11.51 -6.39
CA LYS A 134 -5.86 11.33 -7.61
C LYS A 134 -4.78 10.26 -7.45
N LEU A 135 -4.05 10.24 -6.33
CA LEU A 135 -3.02 9.25 -6.07
C LEU A 135 -3.60 7.83 -5.90
N PHE A 136 -4.74 7.73 -5.22
CA PHE A 136 -5.44 6.46 -5.06
C PHE A 136 -5.94 5.91 -6.40
N ASP A 137 -6.62 6.74 -7.20
CA ASP A 137 -7.14 6.33 -8.51
C ASP A 137 -6.00 5.97 -9.49
N GLU A 138 -4.88 6.69 -9.43
CA GLU A 138 -3.72 6.42 -10.25
C GLU A 138 -3.07 5.07 -9.87
N TYR A 139 -2.96 4.77 -8.57
CA TYR A 139 -2.47 3.46 -8.10
C TYR A 139 -3.39 2.33 -8.53
N GLU A 140 -4.71 2.47 -8.35
CA GLU A 140 -5.68 1.45 -8.77
C GLU A 140 -5.69 1.23 -10.29
N GLY A 141 -5.55 2.31 -11.06
CA GLY A 141 -5.51 2.26 -12.53
C GLY A 141 -4.21 1.68 -13.10
N GLN A 142 -3.09 1.77 -12.40
CA GLN A 142 -1.76 1.30 -12.82
C GLN A 142 -1.38 1.73 -14.24
N THR A 143 -1.68 2.98 -14.59
CA THR A 143 -1.50 3.52 -15.94
C THR A 143 -0.25 4.40 -16.10
N THR A 144 0.46 4.69 -14.99
CA THR A 144 1.69 5.50 -14.99
C THR A 144 2.87 4.69 -14.49
N ASP A 145 4.08 5.12 -14.84
CA ASP A 145 5.31 4.47 -14.41
C ASP A 145 5.46 4.51 -12.88
N GLU A 146 5.01 5.59 -12.22
CA GLU A 146 5.01 5.68 -10.75
C GLU A 146 4.03 4.68 -10.13
N ALA A 147 2.83 4.51 -10.69
CA ALA A 147 1.87 3.53 -10.18
C ALA A 147 2.39 2.10 -10.34
N LEU A 148 3.06 1.79 -11.46
CA LEU A 148 3.70 0.50 -11.67
C LEU A 148 4.88 0.27 -10.70
N TRP A 149 5.70 1.32 -10.45
CA TRP A 149 6.75 1.28 -9.45
C TRP A 149 6.19 0.97 -8.05
N VAL A 150 5.17 1.71 -7.62
CA VAL A 150 4.55 1.51 -6.31
C VAL A 150 3.88 0.14 -6.20
N LYS A 151 3.33 -0.39 -7.30
CA LYS A 151 2.81 -1.75 -7.33
C LYS A 151 3.90 -2.82 -7.19
N ASP A 152 5.07 -2.58 -7.73
CA ASP A 152 6.23 -3.45 -7.51
C ASP A 152 6.77 -3.30 -6.08
N CYS A 153 6.73 -2.08 -5.47
CA CYS A 153 7.01 -1.90 -4.05
C CYS A 153 6.10 -2.78 -3.17
N ASP A 154 4.79 -2.76 -3.42
CA ASP A 154 3.79 -3.53 -2.69
C ASP A 154 4.08 -5.03 -2.73
N ARG A 155 4.35 -5.57 -3.92
CA ARG A 155 4.72 -6.98 -4.11
C ARG A 155 6.04 -7.32 -3.44
N TYR A 156 7.05 -6.44 -3.57
CA TYR A 156 8.36 -6.66 -2.99
C TYR A 156 8.33 -6.63 -1.47
N ASP A 157 7.64 -5.66 -0.89
CA ASP A 157 7.46 -5.57 0.56
C ASP A 157 6.84 -6.84 1.13
N MET A 158 5.82 -7.39 0.47
CA MET A 158 5.18 -8.63 0.90
C MET A 158 6.14 -9.82 0.94
N ILE A 159 6.98 -10.04 -0.09
CA ILE A 159 7.94 -11.16 -0.09
C ILE A 159 9.13 -10.91 0.83
N GLN A 160 9.56 -9.67 0.98
CA GLN A 160 10.58 -9.28 1.95
C GLN A 160 10.08 -9.59 3.37
N GLN A 161 8.85 -9.23 3.70
CA GLN A 161 8.23 -9.50 4.99
C GLN A 161 8.04 -11.00 5.24
N ALA A 162 7.68 -11.76 4.21
CA ALA A 162 7.60 -13.22 4.26
C ALA A 162 8.93 -13.83 4.71
N PHE A 163 10.04 -13.41 4.09
CA PHE A 163 11.37 -13.89 4.45
C PHE A 163 11.81 -13.44 5.86
N GLU A 164 11.46 -12.23 6.27
CA GLU A 164 11.73 -11.76 7.64
C GLU A 164 11.01 -12.61 8.68
N TYR A 165 9.77 -13.02 8.43
CA TYR A 165 9.05 -13.96 9.30
C TYR A 165 9.65 -15.34 9.30
N GLU A 166 10.08 -15.86 8.15
CA GLU A 166 10.79 -17.15 8.08
C GLU A 166 12.05 -17.15 8.94
N LYS A 167 12.80 -16.03 8.92
CA LYS A 167 14.01 -15.89 9.77
C LYS A 167 13.66 -15.74 11.25
N ARG A 168 12.70 -14.88 11.57
CA ARG A 168 12.29 -14.58 12.96
C ARG A 168 11.75 -15.82 13.67
N ASP A 169 10.91 -16.58 12.97
CA ASP A 169 10.20 -17.72 13.55
C ASP A 169 10.95 -19.05 13.33
N GLU A 170 12.13 -19.02 12.69
CA GLU A 170 12.97 -20.18 12.34
C GLU A 170 12.20 -21.26 11.53
N VAL A 171 11.44 -20.83 10.54
CA VAL A 171 10.58 -21.69 9.69
C VAL A 171 10.88 -21.50 8.20
N PRO A 172 12.07 -21.90 7.73
CA PRO A 172 12.49 -21.67 6.35
C PRO A 172 11.46 -22.19 5.35
N MET A 173 11.24 -21.45 4.26
CA MET A 173 10.30 -21.75 3.17
C MET A 173 8.82 -21.85 3.56
N LYS A 174 8.43 -21.55 4.79
CA LYS A 174 7.03 -21.62 5.24
C LYS A 174 6.09 -20.71 4.43
N HIS A 175 6.59 -19.58 3.97
CA HIS A 175 5.81 -18.58 3.26
C HIS A 175 6.01 -18.60 1.74
N GLN A 176 6.33 -19.76 1.17
CA GLN A 176 6.59 -19.98 -0.25
C GLN A 176 5.46 -19.49 -1.16
N GLU A 177 4.21 -19.60 -0.73
CA GLU A 177 3.04 -19.15 -1.49
C GLU A 177 3.07 -17.66 -1.87
N PHE A 178 3.66 -16.80 -1.02
CA PHE A 178 3.80 -15.37 -1.31
C PHE A 178 4.79 -15.12 -2.44
N PHE A 179 5.91 -15.84 -2.45
CA PHE A 179 6.89 -15.79 -3.53
C PHE A 179 6.32 -16.32 -4.84
N GLU A 180 5.56 -17.40 -4.80
CA GLU A 180 4.88 -17.95 -5.98
C GLU A 180 3.81 -17.00 -6.51
N SER A 181 3.07 -16.34 -5.62
CA SER A 181 2.02 -15.41 -6.00
C SER A 181 2.53 -14.18 -6.75
N THR A 182 3.82 -13.83 -6.58
CA THR A 182 4.45 -12.67 -7.23
C THR A 182 5.30 -13.03 -8.44
N ARG A 183 5.54 -14.32 -8.68
CA ARG A 183 6.41 -14.79 -9.78
C ARG A 183 5.93 -14.25 -11.13
N GLY A 184 6.84 -13.57 -11.85
CA GLY A 184 6.57 -13.00 -13.16
C GLY A 184 5.66 -11.77 -13.16
N LYS A 185 5.39 -11.17 -12.00
CA LYS A 185 4.52 -9.98 -11.89
C LYS A 185 5.26 -8.67 -11.69
N PHE A 186 6.57 -8.71 -11.42
CA PHE A 186 7.40 -7.52 -11.36
C PHE A 186 7.67 -7.00 -12.76
N VAL A 187 7.54 -5.70 -12.98
CA VAL A 187 7.72 -5.06 -14.28
C VAL A 187 8.93 -4.15 -14.33
N ASN A 188 9.33 -3.56 -13.21
CA ASN A 188 10.47 -2.66 -13.16
C ASN A 188 11.78 -3.45 -13.01
N PRO A 189 12.81 -3.22 -13.87
CA PRO A 189 14.09 -3.92 -13.80
C PRO A 189 14.79 -3.84 -12.45
N PHE A 190 14.65 -2.73 -11.71
CA PHE A 190 15.18 -2.59 -10.37
C PHE A 190 14.64 -3.68 -9.43
N PHE A 191 13.32 -3.90 -9.43
CA PHE A 191 12.72 -4.90 -8.58
C PHE A 191 13.03 -6.33 -9.04
N LEU A 192 13.25 -6.58 -10.33
CA LEU A 192 13.70 -7.90 -10.79
C LEU A 192 15.03 -8.27 -10.13
N HIS A 193 16.00 -7.34 -10.09
CA HIS A 193 17.28 -7.57 -9.41
C HIS A 193 17.14 -7.70 -7.89
N MET A 194 16.28 -6.88 -7.28
CA MET A 194 16.01 -6.98 -5.83
C MET A 194 15.40 -8.32 -5.45
N VAL A 195 14.48 -8.85 -6.26
CA VAL A 195 13.85 -10.17 -6.05
C VAL A 195 14.85 -11.31 -6.25
N GLU A 196 15.73 -11.20 -7.25
CA GLU A 196 16.79 -12.18 -7.48
C GLU A 196 17.73 -12.27 -6.28
N GLU A 197 18.19 -11.13 -5.77
CA GLU A 197 19.05 -11.06 -4.58
C GLU A 197 18.32 -11.58 -3.31
N LEU A 198 17.06 -11.22 -3.15
CA LEU A 198 16.24 -11.70 -2.02
C LEU A 198 16.07 -13.23 -2.05
N ASN A 199 15.80 -13.81 -3.22
CA ASN A 199 15.67 -15.25 -3.38
C ASN A 199 16.98 -15.96 -3.05
N LYS A 200 18.12 -15.44 -3.54
CA LYS A 200 19.45 -15.97 -3.22
C LYS A 200 19.70 -15.98 -1.71
N GLN A 201 19.46 -14.88 -1.01
CA GLN A 201 19.63 -14.79 0.44
C GLN A 201 18.71 -15.75 1.19
N ARG A 202 17.49 -15.96 0.68
CA ARG A 202 16.52 -16.87 1.27
C ARG A 202 16.96 -18.35 1.10
N GLU A 203 17.49 -18.71 -0.06
CA GLU A 203 18.05 -20.04 -0.33
C GLU A 203 19.26 -20.31 0.55
N GLU A 204 20.21 -19.38 0.62
CA GLU A 204 21.39 -19.48 1.52
C GLU A 204 20.97 -19.64 3.00
N TYR A 205 19.95 -18.91 3.43
CA TYR A 205 19.41 -19.06 4.79
C TYR A 205 18.85 -20.47 5.01
N HIS A 206 18.10 -21.00 4.07
CA HIS A 206 17.50 -22.34 4.14
C HIS A 206 18.58 -23.44 4.23
N GLU A 207 19.59 -23.38 3.37
CA GLU A 207 20.72 -24.33 3.37
C GLU A 207 21.47 -24.32 4.71
N ASN A 208 21.81 -23.12 5.20
CA ASN A 208 22.49 -22.94 6.47
C ASN A 208 21.66 -23.44 7.67
N PHE A 209 20.34 -23.21 7.63
CA PHE A 209 19.44 -23.68 8.67
C PHE A 209 19.38 -25.22 8.70
N THR A 210 19.26 -25.86 7.55
CA THR A 210 19.22 -27.32 7.42
C THR A 210 20.52 -27.94 7.91
N ALA A 211 21.68 -27.42 7.48
CA ALA A 211 22.98 -27.89 7.93
C ALA A 211 23.20 -27.75 9.45
N ARG A 212 22.62 -26.70 10.08
CA ARG A 212 22.67 -26.53 11.54
C ARG A 212 21.86 -27.61 12.26
N LEU A 213 20.67 -27.94 11.76
CA LEU A 213 19.81 -28.98 12.34
C LEU A 213 20.48 -30.39 12.27
N GLU A 214 21.09 -30.72 11.15
CA GLU A 214 21.77 -31.98 10.95
C GLU A 214 22.92 -32.18 11.97
N LYS A 215 23.74 -31.14 12.17
CA LYS A 215 24.83 -31.17 13.16
C LYS A 215 24.33 -31.37 14.59
N THR A 216 23.20 -30.71 14.95
CA THR A 216 22.63 -30.85 16.27
C THR A 216 22.09 -32.25 16.54
N ASN A 217 21.45 -32.85 15.55
CA ASN A 217 20.93 -34.23 15.65
C ASN A 217 22.05 -35.28 15.78
N HIS A 218 23.18 -35.10 15.10
CA HIS A 218 24.32 -36.00 15.21
C HIS A 218 25.04 -35.91 16.57
N SER A 219 25.08 -34.71 17.18
CA SER A 219 25.69 -34.52 18.50
C SER A 219 24.82 -35.04 19.67
N SER A 220 23.50 -35.18 19.44
CA SER A 220 22.56 -35.69 20.45
C SER A 220 22.45 -37.23 20.45
N SER A 221 23.06 -37.91 19.45
CA SER A 221 23.00 -39.35 19.26
C SER A 221 24.34 -40.06 19.68
N SER A 222 25.27 -39.27 20.21
CA SER A 222 26.57 -39.73 20.74
C SER A 222 26.64 -39.63 22.24
#